data_d6cf6439a3a8dbd37db42de79024518f
#
_entry.id   d6cf6439a3a8dbd37db42de79024518f
#
_cell.length_a   1.000
_cell.length_b   1.000
_cell.length_c   1.000
_cell.angle_alpha   90.00
_cell.angle_beta   90.00
_cell.angle_gamma   90.00
#
_symmetry.space_group_name_H-M   'P 1'
#
loop_
_entity.id
_entity.type
_entity.pdbx_description
1 polymer ?
#
loop_
_entity_poly.entity_id
_entity_poly.type
_entity_poly.pdbx_seq_one_letter_code
_entity_poly.pdbx_strand_id
1 'polypeptide(L)'
;MGELQRVFRNVDRIVESGLNKIYPGCVVLIARPGEILYKNAYGTLDFERKTKIDTIYDLASVTKVVATTTAVMKLFADGFLHLSDTAGRFLNVEKPKGDITIFQFLTHTSGMQPYSDLWRFLNGRELLEEIIRIQPVSEPGKRIVYSCLNFITLMAIVEKVVEMPFDKFVYGIFDSLGMKITRFSPGFHENIAPTSIRDGKRLIGMPDDELAYYMGGVSGNAGLFSSVEDLYIFMDSLLSGKIVPMSVVSLFTQKIVEVGEGKRHIGWMCPASGTSSGDMLSEKAFGHSGFTGTTIWCREDGLFVIFLTNKGFIKRHEDEITRIRILLHNAVFGGIECTGPIF
;
A
#
# COMPACT_ATOMS: atom_id res chain seq x y z
N MET A 1 21.37 -16.22 -24.83
CA MET A 1 20.27 -15.33 -24.34
C MET A 1 20.60 -14.96 -22.89
N GLY A 2 20.69 -13.67 -22.59
CA GLY A 2 21.13 -13.20 -21.27
C GLY A 2 20.20 -13.67 -20.14
N GLU A 3 20.74 -13.77 -18.93
CA GLU A 3 20.03 -14.23 -17.73
C GLU A 3 18.79 -13.38 -17.44
N LEU A 4 18.87 -12.06 -17.55
CA LEU A 4 17.73 -11.14 -17.42
C LEU A 4 16.59 -11.44 -18.41
N GLN A 5 16.89 -11.78 -19.66
CA GLN A 5 15.83 -12.14 -20.61
C GLN A 5 15.08 -13.42 -20.23
N ARG A 6 15.76 -14.37 -19.55
CA ARG A 6 15.11 -15.57 -19.01
C ARG A 6 14.16 -15.19 -17.87
N VAL A 7 14.59 -14.27 -16.96
CA VAL A 7 13.74 -13.78 -15.87
C VAL A 7 12.49 -13.10 -16.44
N PHE A 8 12.63 -12.19 -17.40
CA PHE A 8 11.49 -11.46 -17.96
C PHE A 8 10.50 -12.39 -18.67
N ARG A 9 10.95 -13.39 -19.42
CA ARG A 9 10.03 -14.41 -19.97
C ARG A 9 9.30 -15.22 -18.90
N ASN A 10 9.94 -15.50 -17.76
CA ASN A 10 9.26 -16.14 -16.64
C ASN A 10 8.20 -15.21 -16.04
N VAL A 11 8.50 -13.92 -15.92
CA VAL A 11 7.53 -12.89 -15.50
C VAL A 11 6.32 -12.87 -16.43
N ASP A 12 6.56 -12.78 -17.78
CA ASP A 12 5.49 -12.83 -18.78
C ASP A 12 4.56 -14.04 -18.57
N ARG A 13 5.15 -15.23 -18.55
CA ARG A 13 4.41 -16.49 -18.39
C ARG A 13 3.60 -16.55 -17.07
N ILE A 14 4.17 -16.03 -15.98
CA ILE A 14 3.50 -16.04 -14.66
C ILE A 14 2.30 -15.11 -14.68
N VAL A 15 2.47 -13.87 -15.11
CA VAL A 15 1.37 -12.88 -15.07
C VAL A 15 0.29 -13.21 -16.12
N GLU A 16 0.66 -13.72 -17.29
CA GLU A 16 -0.29 -14.17 -18.32
C GLU A 16 -1.14 -15.34 -17.83
N SER A 17 -0.62 -16.21 -16.97
CA SER A 17 -1.38 -17.34 -16.42
C SER A 17 -2.57 -16.92 -15.56
N GLY A 18 -2.56 -15.69 -15.03
CA GLY A 18 -3.66 -15.09 -14.26
C GLY A 18 -4.72 -14.37 -15.10
N LEU A 19 -4.39 -14.04 -16.38
CA LEU A 19 -5.30 -13.30 -17.27
C LEU A 19 -6.62 -14.05 -17.48
N ASN A 20 -7.71 -13.29 -17.43
CA ASN A 20 -9.08 -13.76 -17.62
C ASN A 20 -9.55 -14.84 -16.62
N LYS A 21 -8.71 -15.19 -15.64
CA LYS A 21 -9.04 -16.12 -14.56
C LYS A 21 -9.11 -15.38 -13.21
N ILE A 22 -8.09 -14.60 -12.91
CA ILE A 22 -7.92 -13.88 -11.64
C ILE A 22 -8.15 -12.38 -11.85
N TYR A 23 -7.63 -11.84 -12.94
CA TYR A 23 -7.77 -10.44 -13.37
C TYR A 23 -7.89 -10.35 -14.89
N PRO A 24 -8.58 -9.35 -15.44
CA PRO A 24 -8.61 -9.15 -16.89
C PRO A 24 -7.33 -8.57 -17.44
N GLY A 25 -6.61 -7.75 -16.66
CA GLY A 25 -5.34 -7.17 -17.05
C GLY A 25 -4.47 -6.78 -15.87
N CYS A 26 -3.20 -6.52 -16.17
CA CYS A 26 -2.21 -6.10 -15.19
C CYS A 26 -1.06 -5.33 -15.83
N VAL A 27 -0.31 -4.62 -14.97
CA VAL A 27 0.95 -3.97 -15.35
C VAL A 27 2.03 -4.38 -14.35
N VAL A 28 3.21 -4.73 -14.86
CA VAL A 28 4.41 -5.05 -14.06
C VAL A 28 5.51 -4.04 -14.36
N LEU A 29 6.20 -3.61 -13.31
CA LEU A 29 7.43 -2.85 -13.40
C LEU A 29 8.46 -3.45 -12.45
N ILE A 30 9.68 -3.67 -12.94
CA ILE A 30 10.85 -4.14 -12.18
C ILE A 30 11.93 -3.08 -12.35
N ALA A 31 12.47 -2.57 -11.24
CA ALA A 31 13.44 -1.49 -11.28
C ALA A 31 14.38 -1.50 -10.08
N ARG A 32 15.43 -0.70 -10.21
CA ARG A 32 16.30 -0.20 -9.14
C ARG A 32 16.26 1.32 -9.14
N PRO A 33 16.76 2.01 -8.10
CA PRO A 33 16.88 3.45 -8.13
C PRO A 33 17.62 3.93 -9.38
N GLY A 34 16.99 4.84 -10.15
CA GLY A 34 17.52 5.39 -11.38
C GLY A 34 17.39 4.51 -12.63
N GLU A 35 16.95 3.23 -12.53
CA GLU A 35 16.92 2.30 -13.68
C GLU A 35 15.67 1.43 -13.69
N ILE A 36 14.90 1.49 -14.77
CA ILE A 36 13.81 0.55 -15.07
C ILE A 36 14.38 -0.62 -15.86
N LEU A 37 14.39 -1.82 -15.26
CA LEU A 37 14.90 -3.05 -15.88
C LEU A 37 13.86 -3.70 -16.79
N TYR A 38 12.57 -3.60 -16.40
CA TYR A 38 11.46 -4.21 -17.13
C TYR A 38 10.16 -3.47 -16.85
N LYS A 39 9.33 -3.29 -17.89
CA LYS A 39 8.01 -2.69 -17.79
C LYS A 39 7.11 -3.24 -18.89
N ASN A 40 5.97 -3.83 -18.55
CA ASN A 40 5.01 -4.35 -19.54
C ASN A 40 3.57 -4.35 -19.02
N ALA A 41 2.61 -4.25 -19.96
CA ALA A 41 1.18 -4.28 -19.71
C ALA A 41 0.54 -5.49 -20.42
N TYR A 42 -0.41 -6.14 -19.76
CA TYR A 42 -1.02 -7.39 -20.23
C TYR A 42 -2.53 -7.34 -20.15
N GLY A 43 -3.20 -7.99 -21.10
CA GLY A 43 -4.64 -8.16 -21.12
C GLY A 43 -5.42 -6.87 -21.33
N THR A 44 -6.55 -6.77 -20.66
CA THR A 44 -7.54 -5.71 -20.83
C THR A 44 -7.97 -5.13 -19.48
N LEU A 45 -8.65 -3.99 -19.49
CA LEU A 45 -9.22 -3.40 -18.26
C LEU A 45 -10.51 -4.15 -17.83
N ASP A 46 -11.31 -4.57 -18.80
CA ASP A 46 -12.68 -5.05 -18.61
C ASP A 46 -13.14 -6.03 -19.71
N PHE A 47 -12.21 -6.82 -20.27
CA PHE A 47 -12.35 -7.71 -21.41
C PHE A 47 -12.49 -7.03 -22.79
N GLU A 48 -12.62 -5.70 -22.83
CA GLU A 48 -12.77 -4.93 -24.08
C GLU A 48 -11.60 -3.95 -24.27
N ARG A 49 -11.39 -3.06 -23.31
CA ARG A 49 -10.37 -2.00 -23.39
C ARG A 49 -8.99 -2.54 -23.06
N LYS A 50 -8.01 -2.29 -23.92
CA LYS A 50 -6.63 -2.76 -23.74
C LYS A 50 -5.97 -2.11 -22.51
N THR A 51 -5.29 -2.90 -21.69
CA THR A 51 -4.40 -2.41 -20.64
C THR A 51 -3.20 -1.68 -21.27
N LYS A 52 -2.84 -0.53 -20.71
CA LYS A 52 -1.68 0.29 -21.10
C LYS A 52 -0.71 0.41 -19.93
N ILE A 53 0.53 0.81 -20.21
CA ILE A 53 1.56 1.04 -19.15
C ILE A 53 1.09 2.11 -18.16
N ASP A 54 0.45 3.16 -18.65
CA ASP A 54 -0.07 4.28 -17.87
C ASP A 54 -1.48 4.04 -17.30
N THR A 55 -1.99 2.79 -17.38
CA THR A 55 -3.27 2.42 -16.76
C THR A 55 -3.23 2.69 -15.27
N ILE A 56 -4.31 3.30 -14.78
CA ILE A 56 -4.49 3.70 -13.39
C ILE A 56 -5.25 2.63 -12.64
N TYR A 57 -4.76 2.24 -11.47
CA TYR A 57 -5.33 1.20 -10.62
C TYR A 57 -5.65 1.70 -9.23
N ASP A 58 -6.72 1.18 -8.64
CA ASP A 58 -6.98 1.29 -7.20
C ASP A 58 -5.90 0.52 -6.43
N LEU A 59 -5.11 1.23 -5.66
CA LEU A 59 -4.01 0.67 -4.88
C LEU A 59 -4.47 -0.11 -3.65
N ALA A 60 -5.72 0.02 -3.26
CA ALA A 60 -6.24 -0.54 -2.02
C ALA A 60 -5.28 -0.28 -0.84
N SER A 61 -4.89 -1.31 -0.10
CA SER A 61 -4.02 -1.17 1.08
C SER A 61 -2.57 -0.73 0.80
N VAL A 62 -2.11 -0.70 -0.45
CA VAL A 62 -0.83 -0.05 -0.78
C VAL A 62 -0.89 1.46 -0.50
N THR A 63 -2.10 2.06 -0.42
CA THR A 63 -2.33 3.42 0.10
C THR A 63 -1.68 3.65 1.46
N LYS A 64 -1.69 2.63 2.34
CA LYS A 64 -1.11 2.74 3.69
C LYS A 64 0.36 3.14 3.67
N VAL A 65 1.11 2.61 2.71
CA VAL A 65 2.55 2.89 2.62
C VAL A 65 2.85 4.11 1.75
N VAL A 66 2.17 4.24 0.61
CA VAL A 66 2.42 5.34 -0.34
C VAL A 66 1.94 6.68 0.23
N ALA A 67 0.77 6.71 0.90
CA ALA A 67 0.21 7.94 1.46
C ALA A 67 0.47 8.07 2.96
N THR A 68 -0.10 7.18 3.79
CA THR A 68 -0.19 7.41 5.23
C THR A 68 1.14 7.23 5.95
N THR A 69 1.87 6.14 5.70
CA THR A 69 3.22 5.96 6.27
C THR A 69 4.15 7.07 5.81
N THR A 70 4.10 7.43 4.53
CA THR A 70 4.91 8.53 3.97
C THR A 70 4.60 9.87 4.63
N ALA A 71 3.31 10.19 4.85
CA ALA A 71 2.91 11.39 5.58
C ALA A 71 3.47 11.41 7.02
N VAL A 72 3.35 10.28 7.73
CA VAL A 72 3.91 10.15 9.09
C VAL A 72 5.44 10.25 9.08
N MET A 73 6.13 9.60 8.12
CA MET A 73 7.59 9.71 7.96
C MET A 73 8.03 11.16 7.73
N LYS A 74 7.28 11.91 6.91
CA LYS A 74 7.57 13.32 6.64
C LYS A 74 7.43 14.16 7.91
N LEU A 75 6.31 14.03 8.63
CA LEU A 75 6.09 14.76 9.88
C LEU A 75 7.06 14.38 10.98
N PHE A 76 7.49 13.10 11.03
CA PHE A 76 8.51 12.62 11.93
C PHE A 76 9.89 13.27 11.61
N ALA A 77 10.26 13.27 10.32
CA ALA A 77 11.52 13.87 9.87
C ALA A 77 11.57 15.39 10.13
N ASP A 78 10.44 16.07 9.97
CA ASP A 78 10.32 17.52 10.17
C ASP A 78 10.12 17.91 11.66
N GLY A 79 10.05 16.93 12.58
CA GLY A 79 9.95 17.16 14.03
C GLY A 79 8.57 17.57 14.54
N PHE A 80 7.51 17.35 13.76
CA PHE A 80 6.12 17.65 14.17
C PHE A 80 5.50 16.58 15.06
N LEU A 81 5.99 15.35 14.98
CA LEU A 81 5.54 14.23 15.80
C LEU A 81 6.70 13.24 16.03
N HIS A 82 6.56 12.39 17.04
CA HIS A 82 7.46 11.26 17.25
C HIS A 82 6.67 9.95 17.47
N LEU A 83 7.32 8.81 17.29
CA LEU A 83 6.67 7.50 17.26
C LEU A 83 6.00 7.12 18.62
N SER A 84 6.44 7.69 19.73
CA SER A 84 5.84 7.50 21.05
C SER A 84 4.75 8.51 21.41
N ASP A 85 4.44 9.49 20.54
CA ASP A 85 3.24 10.30 20.71
C ASP A 85 1.99 9.44 20.69
N THR A 86 1.02 9.76 21.56
CA THR A 86 -0.23 9.00 21.69
C THR A 86 -1.37 9.63 20.92
N ALA A 87 -2.39 8.83 20.57
CA ALA A 87 -3.56 9.33 19.87
C ALA A 87 -4.25 10.48 20.63
N GLY A 88 -4.33 10.39 21.96
CA GLY A 88 -4.96 11.40 22.81
C GLY A 88 -4.23 12.75 22.83
N ARG A 89 -2.97 12.81 22.36
CA ARG A 89 -2.27 14.09 22.16
C ARG A 89 -2.89 14.93 21.03
N PHE A 90 -3.42 14.29 20.01
CA PHE A 90 -3.91 14.95 18.80
C PHE A 90 -5.42 14.88 18.64
N LEU A 91 -6.05 13.81 19.11
CA LEU A 91 -7.46 13.51 18.93
C LEU A 91 -8.18 13.52 20.26
N ASN A 92 -9.43 13.98 20.26
CA ASN A 92 -10.29 13.88 21.44
C ASN A 92 -10.87 12.47 21.53
N VAL A 93 -10.08 11.53 22.05
CA VAL A 93 -10.44 10.12 22.21
C VAL A 93 -10.15 9.66 23.64
N GLU A 94 -11.05 8.84 24.17
CA GLU A 94 -10.93 8.29 25.51
C GLU A 94 -9.89 7.17 25.58
N LYS A 95 -9.45 6.87 26.82
CA LYS A 95 -8.65 5.67 27.11
C LYS A 95 -9.52 4.41 26.95
N PRO A 96 -8.90 3.27 26.55
CA PRO A 96 -7.46 3.07 26.34
C PRO A 96 -6.95 3.56 24.98
N LYS A 97 -7.80 3.87 23.98
CA LYS A 97 -7.34 4.28 22.64
C LYS A 97 -6.48 5.54 22.69
N GLY A 98 -6.81 6.49 23.58
CA GLY A 98 -6.02 7.71 23.76
C GLY A 98 -4.56 7.47 24.14
N ASP A 99 -4.24 6.35 24.76
CA ASP A 99 -2.87 5.98 25.16
C ASP A 99 -2.09 5.20 24.09
N ILE A 100 -2.74 4.80 22.98
CA ILE A 100 -2.09 4.07 21.89
C ILE A 100 -1.17 5.00 21.13
N THR A 101 0.08 4.56 20.91
CA THR A 101 1.11 5.35 20.25
C THR A 101 1.02 5.27 18.71
N ILE A 102 1.58 6.28 18.02
CA ILE A 102 1.77 6.28 16.57
C ILE A 102 2.52 5.01 16.13
N PHE A 103 3.56 4.62 16.88
CA PHE A 103 4.29 3.38 16.65
C PHE A 103 3.37 2.15 16.65
N GLN A 104 2.48 2.03 17.65
CA GLN A 104 1.57 0.90 17.76
C GLN A 104 0.52 0.87 16.63
N PHE A 105 0.06 2.02 16.14
CA PHE A 105 -0.79 2.06 14.95
C PHE A 105 -0.04 1.61 13.69
N LEU A 106 1.18 2.14 13.44
CA LEU A 106 1.99 1.79 12.27
C LEU A 106 2.38 0.31 12.24
N THR A 107 2.64 -0.29 13.39
CA THR A 107 3.07 -1.69 13.51
C THR A 107 1.93 -2.68 13.69
N HIS A 108 0.68 -2.19 13.68
CA HIS A 108 -0.50 -3.00 13.94
C HIS A 108 -0.50 -3.73 15.31
N THR A 109 0.18 -3.14 16.29
CA THR A 109 0.19 -3.62 17.68
C THR A 109 -0.76 -2.85 18.60
N SER A 110 -1.66 -2.08 18.05
CA SER A 110 -2.60 -1.20 18.75
C SER A 110 -3.70 -1.94 19.53
N GLY A 111 -3.90 -3.23 19.27
CA GLY A 111 -5.05 -3.97 19.82
C GLY A 111 -6.40 -3.66 19.13
N MET A 112 -6.41 -2.84 18.09
CA MET A 112 -7.62 -2.53 17.33
C MET A 112 -8.09 -3.73 16.52
N GLN A 113 -9.42 -3.88 16.37
CA GLN A 113 -10.01 -4.86 15.47
C GLN A 113 -9.60 -4.62 14.00
N PRO A 114 -9.60 -5.67 13.15
CA PRO A 114 -9.15 -5.53 11.75
C PRO A 114 -9.93 -4.52 10.92
N TYR A 115 -11.25 -4.46 11.10
CA TYR A 115 -12.19 -3.72 10.26
C TYR A 115 -13.44 -3.32 11.04
N SER A 116 -14.31 -2.49 10.45
CA SER A 116 -15.60 -2.09 11.01
C SER A 116 -16.68 -2.06 9.96
N ASP A 117 -17.87 -2.53 10.29
CA ASP A 117 -19.05 -2.51 9.42
C ASP A 117 -19.90 -1.23 9.58
N LEU A 118 -19.41 -0.21 10.29
CA LEU A 118 -20.12 1.06 10.48
C LEU A 118 -20.48 1.76 9.18
N TRP A 119 -19.73 1.51 8.09
CA TRP A 119 -20.03 2.00 6.75
C TRP A 119 -21.42 1.58 6.23
N ARG A 120 -22.06 0.55 6.83
CA ARG A 120 -23.42 0.14 6.49
C ARG A 120 -24.48 1.13 6.98
N PHE A 121 -24.14 1.99 7.92
CA PHE A 121 -25.06 2.90 8.60
C PHE A 121 -24.62 4.35 8.53
N LEU A 122 -23.34 4.61 8.35
CA LEU A 122 -22.70 5.92 8.42
C LEU A 122 -21.89 6.21 7.17
N ASN A 123 -21.67 7.49 6.87
CA ASN A 123 -20.82 7.92 5.77
C ASN A 123 -20.07 9.23 6.09
N GLY A 124 -19.13 9.60 5.19
CA GLY A 124 -18.40 10.86 5.27
C GLY A 124 -17.73 11.10 6.62
N ARG A 125 -17.91 12.30 7.13
CA ARG A 125 -17.29 12.74 8.40
C ARG A 125 -17.79 11.99 9.61
N GLU A 126 -19.06 11.66 9.66
CA GLU A 126 -19.66 10.91 10.78
C GLU A 126 -19.04 9.50 10.90
N LEU A 127 -18.87 8.80 9.77
CA LEU A 127 -18.19 7.51 9.74
C LEU A 127 -16.76 7.61 10.29
N LEU A 128 -16.00 8.62 9.86
CA LEU A 128 -14.65 8.86 10.35
C LEU A 128 -14.63 9.09 11.86
N GLU A 129 -15.52 9.94 12.38
CA GLU A 129 -15.58 10.28 13.81
C GLU A 129 -15.91 9.05 14.67
N GLU A 130 -16.84 8.20 14.22
CA GLU A 130 -17.17 6.97 14.95
C GLU A 130 -16.04 5.94 14.89
N ILE A 131 -15.34 5.79 13.76
CA ILE A 131 -14.14 4.93 13.68
C ILE A 131 -13.06 5.41 14.64
N ILE A 132 -12.86 6.72 14.76
CA ILE A 132 -11.89 7.29 15.70
C ILE A 132 -12.26 6.96 17.15
N ARG A 133 -13.55 6.83 17.51
CA ARG A 133 -14.02 6.48 18.86
C ARG A 133 -13.93 4.99 19.18
N ILE A 134 -13.85 4.09 18.18
CA ILE A 134 -13.73 2.65 18.43
C ILE A 134 -12.54 2.36 19.35
N GLN A 135 -12.80 1.64 20.43
CA GLN A 135 -11.78 1.24 21.40
C GLN A 135 -11.05 -0.05 20.98
N PRO A 136 -9.82 -0.28 21.43
CA PRO A 136 -9.11 -1.53 21.18
C PRO A 136 -9.86 -2.71 21.82
N VAL A 137 -9.82 -3.86 21.14
CA VAL A 137 -10.46 -5.11 21.60
C VAL A 137 -9.49 -6.04 22.33
N SER A 138 -8.21 -5.68 22.34
CA SER A 138 -7.16 -6.38 23.08
C SER A 138 -6.11 -5.39 23.60
N GLU A 139 -5.26 -5.84 24.52
CA GLU A 139 -4.19 -5.02 25.12
C GLU A 139 -3.19 -4.57 24.05
N PRO A 140 -2.92 -3.25 23.90
CA PRO A 140 -1.91 -2.73 22.99
C PRO A 140 -0.51 -3.30 23.28
N GLY A 141 0.25 -3.59 22.23
CA GLY A 141 1.62 -4.13 22.32
C GLY A 141 1.72 -5.65 22.46
N LYS A 142 0.62 -6.38 22.61
CA LYS A 142 0.64 -7.84 22.86
C LYS A 142 0.54 -8.71 21.60
N ARG A 143 -0.02 -8.19 20.53
CA ARG A 143 -0.22 -8.93 19.26
C ARG A 143 -0.10 -8.01 18.08
N ILE A 144 0.35 -8.57 16.95
CA ILE A 144 0.25 -7.92 15.65
C ILE A 144 -1.07 -8.38 15.02
N VAL A 145 -2.04 -7.45 14.92
CA VAL A 145 -3.33 -7.67 14.24
C VAL A 145 -3.50 -6.60 13.17
N TYR A 146 -3.40 -7.00 11.91
CA TYR A 146 -3.60 -6.08 10.79
C TYR A 146 -4.96 -5.38 10.91
N SER A 147 -4.95 -4.06 10.96
CA SER A 147 -6.16 -3.25 11.15
C SER A 147 -6.17 -2.05 10.21
N CYS A 148 -7.25 -1.92 9.44
CA CYS A 148 -7.53 -0.73 8.61
C CYS A 148 -7.80 0.49 9.50
N LEU A 149 -8.40 0.29 10.69
CA LEU A 149 -8.75 1.37 11.61
C LEU A 149 -7.51 2.12 12.13
N ASN A 150 -6.37 1.43 12.23
CA ASN A 150 -5.10 2.05 12.59
C ASN A 150 -4.73 3.18 11.63
N PHE A 151 -4.83 2.92 10.35
CA PHE A 151 -4.40 3.85 9.31
C PHE A 151 -5.42 4.97 9.09
N ILE A 152 -6.71 4.72 9.33
CA ILE A 152 -7.73 5.77 9.40
C ILE A 152 -7.46 6.69 10.58
N THR A 153 -7.10 6.15 11.75
CA THR A 153 -6.71 6.96 12.93
C THR A 153 -5.45 7.76 12.66
N LEU A 154 -4.42 7.18 12.01
CA LEU A 154 -3.21 7.91 11.63
C LEU A 154 -3.51 9.05 10.65
N MET A 155 -4.40 8.84 9.66
CA MET A 155 -4.87 9.92 8.78
C MET A 155 -5.45 11.09 9.58
N ALA A 156 -6.34 10.82 10.53
CA ALA A 156 -6.93 11.86 11.37
C ALA A 156 -5.88 12.59 12.23
N ILE A 157 -4.84 11.87 12.72
CA ILE A 157 -3.71 12.49 13.43
C ILE A 157 -2.93 13.41 12.49
N VAL A 158 -2.62 12.95 11.27
CA VAL A 158 -1.93 13.78 10.27
C VAL A 158 -2.71 15.06 10.00
N GLU A 159 -4.03 14.99 9.73
CA GLU A 159 -4.88 16.16 9.52
C GLU A 159 -4.83 17.15 10.67
N LYS A 160 -4.79 16.66 11.91
CA LYS A 160 -4.67 17.50 13.11
C LYS A 160 -3.32 18.19 13.22
N VAL A 161 -2.24 17.50 12.86
CA VAL A 161 -0.88 18.04 12.92
C VAL A 161 -0.66 19.10 11.85
N VAL A 162 -1.17 18.88 10.64
CA VAL A 162 -0.94 19.80 9.50
C VAL A 162 -2.05 20.86 9.33
N GLU A 163 -3.15 20.75 10.07
CA GLU A 163 -4.33 21.63 10.01
C GLU A 163 -4.91 21.76 8.58
N MET A 164 -4.82 20.70 7.80
CA MET A 164 -5.39 20.64 6.44
C MET A 164 -5.90 19.23 6.11
N PRO A 165 -6.77 19.07 5.07
CA PRO A 165 -7.21 17.76 4.60
C PRO A 165 -6.05 16.86 4.21
N PHE A 166 -6.17 15.56 4.54
CA PHE A 166 -5.12 14.56 4.32
C PHE A 166 -4.70 14.46 2.86
N ASP A 167 -5.66 14.45 1.93
CA ASP A 167 -5.37 14.40 0.50
C ASP A 167 -4.52 15.59 0.03
N LYS A 168 -4.79 16.79 0.53
CA LYS A 168 -4.04 18.02 0.19
C LYS A 168 -2.60 17.93 0.66
N PHE A 169 -2.38 17.41 1.88
CA PHE A 169 -1.03 17.22 2.42
C PHE A 169 -0.22 16.23 1.57
N VAL A 170 -0.78 15.05 1.29
CA VAL A 170 -0.05 14.03 0.51
C VAL A 170 0.13 14.44 -0.95
N TYR A 171 -0.82 15.18 -1.54
CA TYR A 171 -0.66 15.72 -2.89
C TYR A 171 0.51 16.71 -2.97
N GLY A 172 0.72 17.53 -1.94
CA GLY A 172 1.92 18.38 -1.87
C GLY A 172 3.22 17.57 -1.95
N ILE A 173 3.28 16.40 -1.29
CA ILE A 173 4.41 15.48 -1.39
C ILE A 173 4.50 14.92 -2.81
N PHE A 174 3.42 14.35 -3.35
CA PHE A 174 3.41 13.71 -4.66
C PHE A 174 3.76 14.69 -5.79
N ASP A 175 3.20 15.90 -5.76
CA ASP A 175 3.47 16.93 -6.75
C ASP A 175 4.93 17.39 -6.74
N SER A 176 5.56 17.48 -5.54
CA SER A 176 6.98 17.81 -5.40
C SER A 176 7.91 16.74 -6.00
N LEU A 177 7.44 15.49 -6.09
CA LEU A 177 8.17 14.38 -6.70
C LEU A 177 7.88 14.24 -8.21
N GLY A 178 6.87 14.93 -8.73
CA GLY A 178 6.42 14.80 -10.12
C GLY A 178 5.43 13.66 -10.36
N MET A 179 4.81 13.10 -9.33
CA MET A 179 3.75 12.10 -9.41
C MET A 179 2.42 12.77 -9.78
N LYS A 180 2.12 12.84 -11.07
CA LYS A 180 0.99 13.65 -11.60
C LYS A 180 -0.36 12.94 -11.58
N ILE A 181 -0.34 11.60 -11.57
CA ILE A 181 -1.53 10.76 -11.73
C ILE A 181 -2.06 10.30 -10.37
N THR A 182 -1.18 10.16 -9.38
CA THR A 182 -1.51 9.58 -8.07
C THR A 182 -2.46 10.48 -7.28
N ARG A 183 -3.72 10.04 -7.14
CA ARG A 183 -4.79 10.81 -6.49
C ARG A 183 -5.80 9.88 -5.79
N PHE A 184 -6.46 10.40 -4.75
CA PHE A 184 -7.62 9.77 -4.15
C PHE A 184 -8.84 9.97 -5.05
N SER A 185 -9.61 8.90 -5.24
CA SER A 185 -10.90 8.91 -5.95
C SER A 185 -10.92 9.84 -7.18
N PRO A 186 -10.10 9.58 -8.21
CA PRO A 186 -9.96 10.48 -9.36
C PRO A 186 -11.26 10.61 -10.18
N GLY A 187 -12.31 9.86 -9.83
CA GLY A 187 -13.53 9.80 -10.61
C GLY A 187 -13.37 9.00 -11.91
N PHE A 188 -14.40 9.05 -12.76
CA PHE A 188 -14.37 8.30 -14.01
C PHE A 188 -13.33 8.84 -14.98
N HIS A 189 -12.49 7.93 -15.47
CA HIS A 189 -11.57 8.16 -16.60
C HIS A 189 -11.41 6.85 -17.38
N GLU A 190 -11.35 6.91 -18.71
CA GLU A 190 -11.32 5.73 -19.59
C GLU A 190 -10.11 4.81 -19.36
N ASN A 191 -8.98 5.34 -18.88
CA ASN A 191 -7.75 4.57 -18.59
C ASN A 191 -7.67 4.09 -17.13
N ILE A 192 -8.78 4.17 -16.35
CA ILE A 192 -8.83 3.58 -15.02
C ILE A 192 -9.38 2.16 -15.11
N ALA A 193 -8.64 1.22 -14.51
CA ALA A 193 -9.06 -0.16 -14.38
C ALA A 193 -10.26 -0.28 -13.43
N PRO A 194 -11.42 -0.78 -13.90
CA PRO A 194 -12.59 -0.97 -13.05
C PRO A 194 -12.36 -2.11 -12.05
N THR A 195 -13.02 -2.04 -10.90
CA THR A 195 -12.96 -3.07 -9.86
C THR A 195 -14.31 -3.77 -9.67
N SER A 196 -14.81 -3.90 -8.45
CA SER A 196 -16.04 -4.62 -8.14
C SER A 196 -17.33 -3.87 -8.55
N ILE A 197 -18.46 -4.47 -8.24
CA ILE A 197 -19.78 -3.84 -8.37
C ILE A 197 -20.26 -3.47 -6.96
N ARG A 198 -20.71 -2.23 -6.80
CA ARG A 198 -21.34 -1.74 -5.59
C ARG A 198 -22.63 -1.02 -5.95
N ASP A 199 -23.73 -1.34 -5.24
CA ASP A 199 -25.07 -0.78 -5.51
C ASP A 199 -25.49 -0.89 -7.00
N GLY A 200 -25.16 -2.03 -7.62
CA GLY A 200 -25.47 -2.31 -9.02
C GLY A 200 -24.58 -1.59 -10.04
N LYS A 201 -23.60 -0.81 -9.61
CA LYS A 201 -22.69 -0.04 -10.48
C LYS A 201 -21.25 -0.56 -10.38
N ARG A 202 -20.57 -0.65 -11.54
CA ARG A 202 -19.14 -0.96 -11.62
C ARG A 202 -18.32 0.22 -11.06
N LEU A 203 -17.42 -0.06 -10.13
CA LEU A 203 -16.53 0.96 -9.58
C LEU A 203 -15.41 1.28 -10.58
N ILE A 204 -15.30 2.57 -10.93
CA ILE A 204 -14.25 3.14 -11.78
C ILE A 204 -13.83 4.46 -11.15
N GLY A 205 -12.57 4.57 -10.71
CA GLY A 205 -12.05 5.76 -10.05
C GLY A 205 -12.65 6.04 -8.67
N MET A 206 -13.32 5.05 -8.10
CA MET A 206 -13.84 5.03 -6.73
C MET A 206 -13.26 3.80 -5.99
N PRO A 207 -12.91 3.92 -4.69
CA PRO A 207 -12.27 2.83 -3.96
C PRO A 207 -13.12 1.55 -3.90
N ASP A 208 -12.45 0.41 -4.01
CA ASP A 208 -13.07 -0.89 -3.73
C ASP A 208 -13.26 -1.18 -2.23
N ASP A 209 -12.41 -0.59 -1.38
CA ASP A 209 -12.55 -0.65 0.08
C ASP A 209 -13.78 0.12 0.55
N GLU A 210 -14.66 -0.55 1.33
CA GLU A 210 -15.93 0.03 1.77
C GLU A 210 -15.73 1.24 2.69
N LEU A 211 -14.79 1.17 3.65
CA LEU A 211 -14.53 2.30 4.54
C LEU A 211 -14.06 3.52 3.76
N ALA A 212 -13.11 3.33 2.85
CA ALA A 212 -12.63 4.42 2.00
C ALA A 212 -13.75 4.98 1.11
N TYR A 213 -14.57 4.11 0.49
CA TYR A 213 -15.68 4.51 -0.37
C TYR A 213 -16.69 5.36 0.39
N TYR A 214 -17.21 4.87 1.52
CA TYR A 214 -18.25 5.57 2.28
C TYR A 214 -17.71 6.77 3.08
N MET A 215 -16.40 6.89 3.30
CA MET A 215 -15.78 8.12 3.80
C MET A 215 -15.60 9.21 2.73
N GLY A 216 -16.09 8.99 1.49
CA GLY A 216 -15.98 9.98 0.41
C GLY A 216 -14.73 9.81 -0.46
N GLY A 217 -14.05 8.66 -0.34
CA GLY A 217 -12.95 8.28 -1.21
C GLY A 217 -11.56 8.63 -0.72
N VAL A 218 -11.43 9.43 0.34
CA VAL A 218 -10.15 9.76 0.98
C VAL A 218 -10.05 9.02 2.30
N SER A 219 -9.07 8.11 2.41
CA SER A 219 -8.85 7.37 3.64
C SER A 219 -7.40 6.95 3.81
N GLY A 220 -6.94 6.89 5.06
CA GLY A 220 -5.57 6.47 5.38
C GLY A 220 -5.30 4.99 5.11
N ASN A 221 -6.33 4.15 5.01
CA ASN A 221 -6.17 2.70 4.80
C ASN A 221 -6.24 2.27 3.34
N ALA A 222 -6.92 3.03 2.47
CA ALA A 222 -7.18 2.72 1.06
C ALA A 222 -7.66 3.96 0.30
N GLY A 223 -7.95 3.83 -1.01
CA GLY A 223 -8.60 4.86 -1.82
C GLY A 223 -7.66 5.65 -2.73
N LEU A 224 -6.35 5.42 -2.63
CA LEU A 224 -5.38 6.02 -3.55
C LEU A 224 -5.36 5.24 -4.87
N PHE A 225 -5.32 5.96 -5.98
CA PHE A 225 -5.15 5.44 -7.33
C PHE A 225 -3.81 5.88 -7.90
N SER A 226 -3.16 5.02 -8.68
CA SER A 226 -1.86 5.33 -9.28
C SER A 226 -1.57 4.48 -10.52
N SER A 227 -0.52 4.84 -11.25
CA SER A 227 0.12 4.04 -12.30
C SER A 227 1.45 3.46 -11.83
N VAL A 228 2.00 2.49 -12.58
CA VAL A 228 3.34 1.96 -12.27
C VAL A 228 4.43 3.02 -12.41
N GLU A 229 4.24 4.02 -13.27
CA GLU A 229 5.22 5.07 -13.50
C GLU A 229 5.31 6.04 -12.32
N ASP A 230 4.16 6.48 -11.77
CA ASP A 230 4.15 7.29 -10.55
C ASP A 230 4.69 6.50 -9.34
N LEU A 231 4.35 5.21 -9.24
CA LEU A 231 4.90 4.36 -8.17
C LEU A 231 6.40 4.08 -8.33
N TYR A 232 6.92 4.05 -9.56
CA TYR A 232 8.37 4.05 -9.79
C TYR A 232 9.01 5.33 -9.25
N ILE A 233 8.44 6.51 -9.58
CA ILE A 233 8.91 7.80 -9.06
C ILE A 233 8.89 7.80 -7.53
N PHE A 234 7.82 7.27 -6.93
CA PHE A 234 7.71 7.13 -5.48
C PHE A 234 8.83 6.28 -4.88
N MET A 235 9.02 5.07 -5.40
CA MET A 235 10.05 4.15 -4.89
C MET A 235 11.47 4.67 -5.13
N ASP A 236 11.75 5.22 -6.32
CA ASP A 236 13.04 5.88 -6.61
C ASP A 236 13.31 7.02 -5.62
N SER A 237 12.31 7.85 -5.36
CA SER A 237 12.43 8.99 -4.44
C SER A 237 12.57 8.56 -2.98
N LEU A 238 11.89 7.49 -2.56
CA LEU A 238 12.03 6.93 -1.22
C LEU A 238 13.44 6.38 -1.01
N LEU A 239 13.91 5.55 -1.94
CA LEU A 239 15.21 4.86 -1.88
C LEU A 239 16.42 5.78 -2.12
N SER A 240 16.20 6.97 -2.66
CA SER A 240 17.24 8.01 -2.83
C SER A 240 17.18 9.12 -1.79
N GLY A 241 16.32 9.01 -0.79
CA GLY A 241 16.21 10.00 0.30
C GLY A 241 15.60 11.34 -0.10
N LYS A 242 14.90 11.41 -1.23
CA LYS A 242 14.23 12.65 -1.71
C LYS A 242 12.93 12.97 -0.94
N ILE A 243 12.26 11.96 -0.38
CA ILE A 243 11.04 12.15 0.43
C ILE A 243 11.40 12.58 1.85
N VAL A 244 12.30 11.82 2.48
CA VAL A 244 12.83 12.03 3.83
C VAL A 244 14.28 11.53 3.88
N PRO A 245 15.11 11.95 4.85
CA PRO A 245 16.48 11.45 4.99
C PRO A 245 16.56 9.92 5.03
N MET A 246 17.59 9.33 4.44
CA MET A 246 17.80 7.87 4.39
C MET A 246 17.79 7.20 5.77
N SER A 247 18.25 7.89 6.81
CA SER A 247 18.17 7.41 8.20
C SER A 247 16.72 7.18 8.65
N VAL A 248 15.78 8.02 8.21
CA VAL A 248 14.33 7.84 8.47
C VAL A 248 13.79 6.71 7.64
N VAL A 249 14.14 6.63 6.35
CA VAL A 249 13.76 5.49 5.50
C VAL A 249 14.19 4.18 6.14
N SER A 250 15.46 4.08 6.52
CA SER A 250 16.03 2.89 7.19
C SER A 250 15.31 2.57 8.51
N LEU A 251 15.00 3.56 9.34
CA LEU A 251 14.24 3.35 10.58
C LEU A 251 12.88 2.67 10.29
N PHE A 252 12.15 3.13 9.27
CA PHE A 252 10.81 2.63 8.97
C PHE A 252 10.81 1.29 8.21
N THR A 253 11.82 1.03 7.40
CA THR A 253 11.88 -0.14 6.51
C THR A 253 12.80 -1.26 6.98
N GLN A 254 13.75 -0.99 7.90
CA GLN A 254 14.72 -1.98 8.38
C GLN A 254 14.51 -2.41 9.83
N LYS A 255 13.77 -1.61 10.62
CA LYS A 255 13.46 -1.98 12.00
C LYS A 255 12.39 -3.04 12.05
N ILE A 256 12.77 -4.26 12.42
CA ILE A 256 11.85 -5.37 12.62
C ILE A 256 11.18 -5.22 13.99
N VAL A 257 9.87 -5.31 14.01
CA VAL A 257 9.02 -5.35 15.19
C VAL A 257 8.43 -6.75 15.30
N GLU A 258 8.78 -7.45 16.36
CA GLU A 258 8.35 -8.83 16.62
C GLU A 258 7.43 -8.84 17.85
N VAL A 259 6.24 -9.41 17.69
CA VAL A 259 5.32 -9.63 18.81
C VAL A 259 4.64 -10.99 18.61
N GLY A 260 4.88 -11.94 19.52
CA GLY A 260 4.47 -13.32 19.32
C GLY A 260 5.14 -13.93 18.09
N GLU A 261 4.35 -14.53 17.21
CA GLU A 261 4.84 -15.09 15.94
C GLU A 261 4.82 -14.07 14.78
N GLY A 262 4.32 -12.86 15.03
CA GLY A 262 4.18 -11.83 14.00
C GLY A 262 5.42 -10.94 13.87
N LYS A 263 5.74 -10.57 12.62
CA LYS A 263 6.82 -9.63 12.29
C LYS A 263 6.30 -8.53 11.36
N ARG A 264 6.74 -7.29 11.61
CA ARG A 264 6.47 -6.15 10.73
C ARG A 264 7.61 -5.12 10.79
N HIS A 265 7.68 -4.29 9.75
CA HIS A 265 8.38 -3.01 9.79
C HIS A 265 7.42 -1.89 10.24
N ILE A 266 7.93 -0.68 10.43
CA ILE A 266 7.12 0.46 10.85
C ILE A 266 6.32 0.97 9.64
N GLY A 267 5.03 0.65 9.59
CA GLY A 267 4.12 0.98 8.49
C GLY A 267 4.19 0.00 7.31
N TRP A 268 5.26 -0.77 7.15
CA TRP A 268 5.48 -1.71 6.05
C TRP A 268 5.31 -3.17 6.48
N MET A 269 5.06 -4.04 5.50
CA MET A 269 5.11 -5.48 5.72
C MET A 269 6.57 -5.96 5.72
N CYS A 270 6.86 -6.91 6.62
CA CYS A 270 8.04 -7.74 6.59
C CYS A 270 7.73 -9.04 5.80
N PRO A 271 8.65 -9.59 5.00
CA PRO A 271 8.45 -10.88 4.37
C PRO A 271 8.18 -11.99 5.39
N ALA A 272 7.25 -12.88 5.05
CA ALA A 272 6.94 -14.06 5.83
C ALA A 272 6.49 -15.19 4.92
N SER A 273 6.76 -16.42 5.29
CA SER A 273 6.40 -17.62 4.52
C SER A 273 4.89 -17.66 4.26
N GLY A 274 4.49 -17.99 3.04
CA GLY A 274 3.10 -18.06 2.61
C GLY A 274 2.43 -16.70 2.39
N THR A 275 3.13 -15.59 2.60
CA THR A 275 2.62 -14.25 2.27
C THR A 275 2.93 -13.88 0.81
N SER A 276 2.37 -12.78 0.34
CA SER A 276 2.58 -12.29 -1.02
C SER A 276 4.01 -11.84 -1.34
N SER A 277 4.93 -11.80 -0.36
CA SER A 277 6.34 -11.43 -0.56
C SER A 277 7.12 -12.45 -1.41
N GLY A 278 6.70 -13.71 -1.40
CA GLY A 278 7.48 -14.82 -1.93
C GLY A 278 8.53 -15.33 -0.94
N ASP A 279 9.33 -16.29 -1.41
CA ASP A 279 10.25 -17.07 -0.56
C ASP A 279 11.71 -16.57 -0.64
N MET A 280 12.02 -15.71 -1.61
CA MET A 280 13.38 -15.27 -1.92
C MET A 280 13.80 -13.98 -1.19
N LEU A 281 12.88 -13.34 -0.47
CA LEU A 281 13.16 -12.08 0.25
C LEU A 281 13.56 -12.35 1.70
N SER A 282 14.64 -11.69 2.13
CA SER A 282 15.09 -11.67 3.52
C SER A 282 14.18 -10.78 4.39
N GLU A 283 14.30 -10.87 5.71
CA GLU A 283 13.57 -10.01 6.65
C GLU A 283 13.90 -8.51 6.50
N LYS A 284 14.97 -8.15 5.79
CA LYS A 284 15.34 -6.78 5.48
C LYS A 284 14.57 -6.19 4.29
N ALA A 285 13.94 -7.03 3.50
CA ALA A 285 13.06 -6.56 2.44
C ALA A 285 11.75 -6.02 3.04
N PHE A 286 11.12 -5.09 2.34
CA PHE A 286 9.90 -4.46 2.78
C PHE A 286 8.92 -4.28 1.61
N GLY A 287 7.65 -4.22 1.92
CA GLY A 287 6.63 -4.04 0.89
C GLY A 287 5.23 -3.91 1.45
N HIS A 288 4.25 -3.95 0.58
CA HIS A 288 2.84 -4.04 0.93
C HIS A 288 2.01 -4.62 -0.22
N SER A 289 0.86 -5.21 0.13
CA SER A 289 -0.11 -5.75 -0.82
C SER A 289 -1.46 -5.06 -0.68
N GLY A 290 -2.18 -4.94 -1.79
CA GLY A 290 -3.53 -4.43 -1.85
C GLY A 290 -4.54 -5.53 -2.19
N PHE A 291 -5.74 -5.38 -1.66
CA PHE A 291 -6.88 -6.28 -1.88
C PHE A 291 -7.24 -6.41 -3.38
N THR A 292 -7.11 -5.33 -4.16
CA THR A 292 -7.34 -5.29 -5.60
C THR A 292 -6.32 -6.07 -6.44
N GLY A 293 -5.35 -6.71 -5.79
CA GLY A 293 -4.30 -7.49 -6.43
C GLY A 293 -2.97 -6.77 -6.55
N THR A 294 -2.92 -5.49 -6.25
CA THR A 294 -1.72 -4.65 -6.31
C THR A 294 -0.67 -5.05 -5.28
N THR A 295 0.61 -4.83 -5.59
CA THR A 295 1.71 -5.07 -4.65
C THR A 295 2.93 -4.25 -5.01
N ILE A 296 3.70 -3.86 -3.99
CA ILE A 296 5.03 -3.29 -4.08
C ILE A 296 5.92 -4.06 -3.11
N TRP A 297 7.06 -4.59 -3.60
CA TRP A 297 8.08 -5.20 -2.76
C TRP A 297 9.47 -4.73 -3.17
N CYS A 298 10.31 -4.47 -2.18
CA CYS A 298 11.68 -4.01 -2.35
C CYS A 298 12.63 -4.90 -1.57
N ARG A 299 13.68 -5.39 -2.24
CA ARG A 299 14.81 -6.12 -1.65
C ARG A 299 15.82 -5.12 -1.06
N GLU A 300 16.66 -5.57 -0.14
CA GLU A 300 17.65 -4.73 0.57
C GLU A 300 18.69 -4.05 -0.34
N ASP A 301 18.89 -4.52 -1.58
CA ASP A 301 19.75 -3.90 -2.59
C ASP A 301 19.04 -2.88 -3.47
N GLY A 302 17.81 -2.51 -3.12
CA GLY A 302 17.01 -1.56 -3.87
C GLY A 302 16.32 -2.11 -5.11
N LEU A 303 16.43 -3.40 -5.43
CA LEU A 303 15.61 -4.01 -6.46
C LEU A 303 14.16 -4.07 -5.99
N PHE A 304 13.22 -3.51 -6.77
CA PHE A 304 11.81 -3.53 -6.43
C PHE A 304 10.90 -3.96 -7.59
N VAL A 305 9.77 -4.52 -7.21
CA VAL A 305 8.71 -4.97 -8.12
C VAL A 305 7.44 -4.22 -7.77
N ILE A 306 6.79 -3.66 -8.79
CA ILE A 306 5.45 -3.10 -8.73
C ILE A 306 4.56 -3.95 -9.63
N PHE A 307 3.46 -4.47 -9.07
CA PHE A 307 2.48 -5.26 -9.81
C PHE A 307 1.10 -4.70 -9.55
N LEU A 308 0.45 -4.19 -10.59
CA LEU A 308 -0.89 -3.59 -10.50
C LEU A 308 -1.90 -4.44 -11.28
N THR A 309 -3.02 -4.75 -10.65
CA THR A 309 -4.12 -5.50 -11.23
C THR A 309 -5.47 -4.96 -10.76
N ASN A 310 -6.54 -5.37 -11.42
CA ASN A 310 -7.91 -5.15 -10.99
C ASN A 310 -8.65 -6.47 -10.73
N LYS A 311 -8.06 -7.33 -9.89
CA LYS A 311 -8.63 -8.65 -9.56
C LYS A 311 -10.10 -8.59 -9.10
N GLY A 312 -10.52 -7.53 -8.42
CA GLY A 312 -11.91 -7.31 -7.99
C GLY A 312 -12.93 -7.26 -9.13
N PHE A 313 -12.47 -7.10 -10.38
CA PHE A 313 -13.33 -7.09 -11.55
C PHE A 313 -13.96 -8.47 -11.84
N ILE A 314 -13.19 -9.55 -11.70
CA ILE A 314 -13.67 -10.92 -12.01
C ILE A 314 -14.34 -11.53 -10.78
N LYS A 315 -13.57 -11.84 -9.75
CA LYS A 315 -14.00 -12.40 -8.47
C LYS A 315 -12.92 -12.17 -7.39
N ARG A 316 -13.33 -12.33 -6.13
CA ARG A 316 -12.44 -12.26 -4.98
C ARG A 316 -11.78 -13.63 -4.73
N HIS A 317 -10.72 -13.97 -5.46
CA HIS A 317 -9.91 -15.18 -5.26
C HIS A 317 -8.58 -14.81 -4.58
N GLU A 318 -8.55 -14.78 -3.23
CA GLU A 318 -7.36 -14.35 -2.48
C GLU A 318 -6.18 -15.30 -2.65
N ASP A 319 -6.42 -16.61 -2.60
CA ASP A 319 -5.33 -17.60 -2.67
C ASP A 319 -4.66 -17.61 -4.04
N GLU A 320 -5.43 -17.47 -5.11
CA GLU A 320 -4.91 -17.49 -6.47
C GLU A 320 -4.05 -16.27 -6.78
N ILE A 321 -4.45 -15.06 -6.37
CA ILE A 321 -3.64 -13.86 -6.56
C ILE A 321 -2.37 -13.91 -5.69
N THR A 322 -2.47 -14.45 -4.49
CA THR A 322 -1.31 -14.63 -3.60
C THR A 322 -0.29 -15.56 -4.25
N ARG A 323 -0.74 -16.65 -4.87
CA ARG A 323 0.14 -17.56 -5.63
C ARG A 323 0.84 -16.84 -6.80
N ILE A 324 0.13 -16.03 -7.59
CA ILE A 324 0.74 -15.25 -8.69
C ILE A 324 1.83 -14.33 -8.16
N ARG A 325 1.55 -13.60 -7.06
CA ARG A 325 2.52 -12.69 -6.43
C ARG A 325 3.76 -13.43 -5.95
N ILE A 326 3.61 -14.57 -5.25
CA ILE A 326 4.72 -15.41 -4.80
C ILE A 326 5.59 -15.83 -5.99
N LEU A 327 4.99 -16.38 -7.04
CA LEU A 327 5.72 -16.82 -8.22
C LEU A 327 6.44 -15.67 -8.94
N LEU A 328 5.78 -14.51 -9.08
CA LEU A 328 6.36 -13.32 -9.67
C LEU A 328 7.57 -12.83 -8.87
N HIS A 329 7.42 -12.67 -7.55
CA HIS A 329 8.50 -12.20 -6.68
C HIS A 329 9.64 -13.20 -6.64
N ASN A 330 9.38 -14.50 -6.57
CA ASN A 330 10.42 -15.52 -6.62
C ASN A 330 11.19 -15.50 -7.95
N ALA A 331 10.50 -15.33 -9.09
CA ALA A 331 11.15 -15.25 -10.39
C ALA A 331 12.08 -14.03 -10.50
N VAL A 332 11.66 -12.87 -9.95
CA VAL A 332 12.44 -11.64 -10.01
C VAL A 332 13.57 -11.65 -8.99
N PHE A 333 13.26 -11.84 -7.70
CA PHE A 333 14.23 -11.70 -6.62
C PHE A 333 15.22 -12.87 -6.55
N GLY A 334 14.84 -14.04 -7.05
CA GLY A 334 15.73 -15.18 -7.19
C GLY A 334 16.50 -15.22 -8.51
N GLY A 335 16.02 -14.51 -9.54
CA GLY A 335 16.62 -14.52 -10.88
C GLY A 335 17.48 -13.29 -11.23
N ILE A 336 17.44 -12.23 -10.41
CA ILE A 336 18.26 -11.02 -10.60
C ILE A 336 19.27 -10.95 -9.43
N GLU A 337 20.56 -10.93 -9.79
CA GLU A 337 21.64 -10.88 -8.80
C GLU A 337 21.51 -9.70 -7.83
N CYS A 338 21.86 -9.96 -6.57
CA CYS A 338 21.93 -8.94 -5.53
C CYS A 338 23.21 -8.12 -5.69
N THR A 339 23.10 -6.79 -5.71
CA THR A 339 24.25 -5.88 -5.87
C THR A 339 24.82 -5.39 -4.53
N GLY A 340 24.30 -5.92 -3.42
CA GLY A 340 24.63 -5.48 -2.06
C GLY A 340 23.61 -4.49 -1.49
N PRO A 341 23.55 -4.36 -0.14
CA PRO A 341 22.54 -3.53 0.51
C PRO A 341 22.77 -2.03 0.23
N ILE A 342 21.67 -1.28 0.13
CA ILE A 342 21.68 0.20 0.01
C ILE A 342 21.39 0.91 1.35
N PHE A 343 21.13 0.15 2.44
CA PHE A 343 20.87 0.66 3.78
C PHE A 343 21.99 0.30 4.75
#